data_f884ea8a8676bd5dc1659217417f2eb4
#
_entry.id   f884ea8a8676bd5dc1659217417f2eb4
#
_cell.length_a   1.000
_cell.length_b   1.000
_cell.length_c   1.000
_cell.angle_alpha   90.00
_cell.angle_beta   90.00
_cell.angle_gamma   90.00
#
_symmetry.space_group_name_H-M   'P 1'
#
loop_
_entity.id
_entity.type
_entity.pdbx_description
1 polymer ?
#
loop_
_entity_poly.entity_id
_entity_poly.type
_entity_poly.pdbx_seq_one_letter_code
_entity_poly.pdbx_strand_id
1 'polypeptide(L)'
;MKKKNVIILSILLVVVTAAVTWLATGGWSSFMPPISASLPQDSGDYGPEEQAVLEASQRFWAAMEGADEAGMRAVADPNCTFVHIGMTCKLDEEIRAYTSGMFQPTEIVFHGQSVERYGDTAIVLTDCDYSLKLGGMNTTHHFAVTEVYV
;
A
#
# COMPACT_ATOMS: atom_id res chain seq x y z
N MET A 1 48.01 -17.31 -6.38
CA MET A 1 46.60 -17.11 -6.03
C MET A 1 46.17 -15.67 -5.66
N LYS A 2 46.98 -14.62 -5.96
CA LYS A 2 46.66 -13.21 -5.56
C LYS A 2 46.06 -12.32 -6.66
N LYS A 3 46.05 -12.78 -7.92
CA LYS A 3 45.58 -11.94 -9.04
C LYS A 3 44.07 -11.98 -9.29
N LYS A 4 43.32 -13.00 -8.82
CA LYS A 4 41.86 -13.10 -9.03
C LYS A 4 41.04 -12.16 -8.15
N ASN A 5 41.52 -11.86 -6.93
CA ASN A 5 40.77 -11.01 -5.99
C ASN A 5 40.83 -9.52 -6.34
N VAL A 6 41.92 -9.07 -7.01
CA VAL A 6 42.08 -7.66 -7.40
C VAL A 6 41.13 -7.29 -8.54
N ILE A 7 40.86 -8.20 -9.47
CA ILE A 7 39.97 -7.97 -10.61
C ILE A 7 38.53 -7.91 -10.14
N ILE A 8 38.10 -8.78 -9.21
CA ILE A 8 36.75 -8.79 -8.65
C ILE A 8 36.47 -7.51 -7.83
N LEU A 9 37.46 -7.06 -7.05
CA LEU A 9 37.36 -5.83 -6.27
C LEU A 9 37.26 -4.59 -7.17
N SER A 10 38.01 -4.55 -8.27
CA SER A 10 37.95 -3.43 -9.23
C SER A 10 36.62 -3.38 -9.98
N ILE A 11 36.05 -4.53 -10.35
CA ILE A 11 34.73 -4.60 -11.01
C ILE A 11 33.64 -4.20 -10.02
N LEU A 12 33.70 -4.66 -8.77
CA LEU A 12 32.72 -4.28 -7.74
C LEU A 12 32.78 -2.78 -7.44
N LEU A 13 33.97 -2.20 -7.36
CA LEU A 13 34.16 -0.76 -7.13
C LEU A 13 33.58 0.07 -8.29
N VAL A 14 33.79 -0.34 -9.54
CA VAL A 14 33.25 0.34 -10.72
C VAL A 14 31.74 0.27 -10.76
N VAL A 15 31.13 -0.87 -10.42
CA VAL A 15 29.67 -1.03 -10.35
C VAL A 15 29.08 -0.18 -9.23
N VAL A 16 29.69 -0.17 -8.05
CA VAL A 16 29.22 0.64 -6.92
C VAL A 16 29.36 2.14 -7.21
N THR A 17 30.49 2.58 -7.78
CA THR A 17 30.68 4.00 -8.14
C THR A 17 29.74 4.43 -9.27
N ALA A 18 29.50 3.58 -10.27
CA ALA A 18 28.53 3.88 -11.33
C ALA A 18 27.10 3.97 -10.78
N ALA A 19 26.71 3.07 -9.87
CA ALA A 19 25.40 3.11 -9.22
C ALA A 19 25.21 4.36 -8.34
N VAL A 20 26.22 4.71 -7.53
CA VAL A 20 26.16 5.91 -6.67
C VAL A 20 26.16 7.19 -7.52
N THR A 21 26.95 7.27 -8.57
CA THR A 21 26.96 8.43 -9.47
C THR A 21 25.65 8.56 -10.22
N TRP A 22 25.05 7.45 -10.63
CA TRP A 22 23.77 7.42 -11.32
C TRP A 22 22.60 7.86 -10.42
N LEU A 23 22.59 7.44 -9.15
CA LEU A 23 21.65 7.91 -8.13
C LEU A 23 21.82 9.41 -7.82
N ALA A 24 23.08 9.89 -7.75
CA ALA A 24 23.36 11.29 -7.46
C ALA A 24 23.02 12.26 -8.61
N THR A 25 23.00 11.78 -9.86
CA THR A 25 22.68 12.57 -11.04
C THR A 25 21.19 12.51 -11.46
N GLY A 26 20.33 11.90 -10.65
CA GLY A 26 18.89 11.85 -10.94
C GLY A 26 18.52 10.93 -12.12
N GLY A 27 19.39 9.98 -12.48
CA GLY A 27 19.19 9.09 -13.63
C GLY A 27 17.92 8.24 -13.57
N TRP A 28 17.35 8.04 -12.39
CA TRP A 28 16.06 7.35 -12.22
C TRP A 28 14.87 8.19 -12.70
N SER A 29 14.93 9.50 -12.53
CA SER A 29 13.84 10.39 -12.94
C SER A 29 13.71 10.51 -14.47
N SER A 30 14.76 10.18 -15.23
CA SER A 30 14.75 10.26 -16.68
C SER A 30 14.23 8.98 -17.36
N PHE A 31 14.19 7.85 -16.63
CA PHE A 31 13.73 6.55 -17.17
C PHE A 31 12.33 6.15 -16.71
N MET A 32 11.82 6.74 -15.64
CA MET A 32 10.42 6.58 -15.33
C MET A 32 9.64 7.67 -16.03
N PRO A 33 8.73 7.32 -16.95
CA PRO A 33 7.71 8.27 -17.37
C PRO A 33 7.04 8.76 -16.07
N PRO A 34 6.60 10.03 -16.00
CA PRO A 34 5.79 10.45 -14.88
C PRO A 34 4.66 9.42 -14.75
N ILE A 35 4.67 8.63 -13.67
CA ILE A 35 3.54 7.79 -13.34
C ILE A 35 2.45 8.75 -12.89
N SER A 36 1.87 9.44 -13.86
CA SER A 36 0.56 10.05 -13.72
C SER A 36 -0.45 8.95 -14.04
N ALA A 37 -0.36 7.85 -13.33
CA ALA A 37 -1.46 6.93 -13.23
C ALA A 37 -2.42 7.56 -12.21
N SER A 38 -3.25 8.50 -12.67
CA SER A 38 -4.56 8.61 -12.06
C SER A 38 -5.14 7.20 -12.10
N LEU A 39 -5.51 6.64 -10.94
CA LEU A 39 -6.38 5.47 -10.91
C LEU A 39 -7.51 5.71 -11.92
N PRO A 40 -8.03 4.67 -12.59
CA PRO A 40 -9.17 4.82 -13.43
C PRO A 40 -10.20 5.62 -12.63
N GLN A 41 -10.55 6.82 -13.12
CA GLN A 41 -11.56 7.61 -12.45
C GLN A 41 -12.80 6.74 -12.41
N ASP A 42 -13.33 6.55 -11.22
CA ASP A 42 -14.58 5.89 -10.98
C ASP A 42 -15.60 6.38 -12.02
N SER A 43 -15.96 5.49 -12.96
CA SER A 43 -17.00 5.82 -13.95
C SER A 43 -18.38 5.90 -13.32
N GLY A 44 -18.51 5.53 -12.04
CA GLY A 44 -19.75 5.61 -11.27
C GLY A 44 -20.86 4.65 -11.71
N ASP A 45 -20.61 3.83 -12.74
CA ASP A 45 -21.60 2.90 -13.30
C ASP A 45 -21.28 1.46 -12.88
N TYR A 46 -21.29 1.22 -11.57
CA TYR A 46 -21.08 -0.11 -11.00
C TYR A 46 -22.40 -0.89 -10.93
N GLY A 47 -22.32 -2.17 -11.27
CA GLY A 47 -23.39 -3.11 -10.99
C GLY A 47 -23.61 -3.35 -9.49
N PRO A 48 -24.71 -4.00 -9.10
CA PRO A 48 -25.03 -4.20 -7.69
C PRO A 48 -23.97 -5.02 -6.92
N GLU A 49 -23.23 -5.90 -7.60
CA GLU A 49 -22.20 -6.73 -6.98
C GLU A 49 -20.93 -5.90 -6.72
N GLU A 50 -20.48 -5.11 -7.69
CA GLU A 50 -19.37 -4.18 -7.54
C GLU A 50 -19.66 -3.12 -6.46
N GLN A 51 -20.88 -2.61 -6.45
CA GLN A 51 -21.32 -1.66 -5.42
C GLN A 51 -21.26 -2.27 -4.02
N ALA A 52 -21.69 -3.53 -3.86
CA ALA A 52 -21.61 -4.24 -2.58
C ALA A 52 -20.15 -4.43 -2.11
N VAL A 53 -19.23 -4.66 -3.02
CA VAL A 53 -17.79 -4.77 -2.71
C VAL A 53 -17.22 -3.42 -2.29
N LEU A 54 -17.53 -2.33 -3.00
CA LEU A 54 -17.12 -0.97 -2.59
C LEU A 54 -17.65 -0.61 -1.21
N GLU A 55 -18.91 -0.91 -0.92
CA GLU A 55 -19.48 -0.70 0.40
C GLU A 55 -18.80 -1.54 1.49
N ALA A 56 -18.37 -2.78 1.18
CA ALA A 56 -17.60 -3.60 2.10
C ALA A 56 -16.23 -2.97 2.39
N SER A 57 -15.53 -2.51 1.35
CA SER A 57 -14.27 -1.78 1.49
C SER A 57 -14.46 -0.54 2.38
N GLN A 58 -15.43 0.30 2.08
CA GLN A 58 -15.69 1.52 2.85
C GLN A 58 -16.01 1.22 4.33
N ARG A 59 -16.77 0.14 4.61
CA ARG A 59 -17.02 -0.31 5.99
C ARG A 59 -15.73 -0.73 6.70
N PHE A 60 -14.84 -1.44 6.01
CA PHE A 60 -13.55 -1.84 6.58
C PHE A 60 -12.69 -0.62 6.90
N TRP A 61 -12.57 0.34 5.98
CA TRP A 61 -11.82 1.59 6.17
C TRP A 61 -12.38 2.42 7.33
N ALA A 62 -13.70 2.56 7.44
CA ALA A 62 -14.34 3.28 8.54
C ALA A 62 -14.11 2.59 9.90
N ALA A 63 -14.17 1.25 9.93
CA ALA A 63 -13.89 0.48 11.15
C ALA A 63 -12.42 0.63 11.58
N MET A 64 -11.49 0.62 10.63
CA MET A 64 -10.07 0.82 10.85
C MET A 64 -9.79 2.23 11.41
N GLU A 65 -10.38 3.28 10.81
CA GLU A 65 -10.27 4.67 11.27
C GLU A 65 -10.83 4.85 12.69
N GLY A 66 -11.93 4.17 12.99
CA GLY A 66 -12.55 4.17 14.33
C GLY A 66 -11.91 3.23 15.34
N ALA A 67 -10.87 2.47 14.98
CA ALA A 67 -10.31 1.36 15.78
C ALA A 67 -11.41 0.37 16.25
N ASP A 68 -12.43 0.17 15.44
CA ASP A 68 -13.57 -0.74 15.70
C ASP A 68 -13.21 -2.17 15.30
N GLU A 69 -12.75 -2.95 16.30
CA GLU A 69 -12.41 -4.36 16.09
C GLU A 69 -13.59 -5.18 15.53
N ALA A 70 -14.81 -4.95 16.03
CA ALA A 70 -15.97 -5.71 15.61
C ALA A 70 -16.32 -5.41 14.14
N GLY A 71 -16.24 -4.15 13.73
CA GLY A 71 -16.44 -3.70 12.36
C GLY A 71 -15.42 -4.30 11.41
N MET A 72 -14.12 -4.30 11.77
CA MET A 72 -13.06 -4.93 10.97
C MET A 72 -13.30 -6.44 10.78
N ARG A 73 -13.65 -7.15 11.86
CA ARG A 73 -13.96 -8.61 11.81
C ARG A 73 -15.25 -8.93 11.04
N ALA A 74 -16.17 -8.01 10.93
CA ALA A 74 -17.41 -8.21 10.17
C ALA A 74 -17.18 -8.24 8.65
N VAL A 75 -16.08 -7.67 8.18
CA VAL A 75 -15.74 -7.56 6.75
C VAL A 75 -14.62 -8.50 6.35
N ALA A 76 -13.53 -8.55 7.13
CA ALA A 76 -12.34 -9.30 6.77
C ALA A 76 -12.45 -10.79 7.11
N ASP A 77 -12.00 -11.66 6.19
CA ASP A 77 -11.86 -13.09 6.47
C ASP A 77 -10.86 -13.32 7.61
N PRO A 78 -11.15 -14.21 8.59
CA PRO A 78 -10.24 -14.50 9.70
C PRO A 78 -8.83 -14.95 9.27
N ASN A 79 -8.70 -15.52 8.05
CA ASN A 79 -7.42 -16.00 7.51
C ASN A 79 -6.79 -15.02 6.53
N CYS A 80 -7.39 -13.86 6.29
CA CYS A 80 -6.84 -12.88 5.35
C CYS A 80 -5.41 -12.48 5.73
N THR A 81 -4.67 -11.98 4.75
CA THR A 81 -3.28 -11.55 4.93
C THR A 81 -3.17 -10.09 4.51
N PHE A 82 -2.63 -9.28 5.39
CA PHE A 82 -2.26 -7.90 5.11
C PHE A 82 -0.80 -7.83 4.73
N VAL A 83 -0.50 -7.05 3.69
CA VAL A 83 0.85 -6.86 3.17
C VAL A 83 1.20 -5.37 3.27
N HIS A 84 2.20 -5.07 4.09
CA HIS A 84 2.73 -3.72 4.27
C HIS A 84 4.18 -3.64 3.79
N ILE A 85 4.74 -2.43 3.76
CA ILE A 85 6.15 -2.26 3.44
C ILE A 85 7.00 -2.99 4.48
N GLY A 86 7.66 -4.08 4.04
CA GLY A 86 8.59 -4.84 4.89
C GLY A 86 7.97 -5.84 5.85
N MET A 87 6.64 -6.02 5.88
CA MET A 87 6.00 -7.01 6.73
C MET A 87 4.69 -7.55 6.15
N THR A 88 4.32 -8.73 6.61
CA THR A 88 2.97 -9.29 6.42
C THR A 88 2.41 -9.69 7.78
N CYS A 89 1.10 -9.57 7.95
CA CYS A 89 0.42 -9.97 9.18
C CYS A 89 -0.96 -10.58 8.90
N LYS A 90 -1.56 -11.15 9.92
CA LYS A 90 -2.92 -11.69 9.92
C LYS A 90 -3.88 -10.69 10.56
N LEU A 91 -5.20 -10.94 10.39
CA LEU A 91 -6.26 -10.06 10.87
C LEU A 91 -6.11 -9.65 12.35
N ASP A 92 -5.76 -10.59 13.23
CA ASP A 92 -5.60 -10.29 14.66
C ASP A 92 -4.45 -9.34 14.96
N GLU A 93 -3.37 -9.43 14.18
CA GLU A 93 -2.21 -8.55 14.32
C GLU A 93 -2.52 -7.17 13.74
N GLU A 94 -3.20 -7.13 12.61
CA GLU A 94 -3.66 -5.89 11.97
C GLU A 94 -4.62 -5.12 12.90
N ILE A 95 -5.65 -5.78 13.43
CA ILE A 95 -6.59 -5.19 14.40
C ILE A 95 -5.83 -4.64 15.62
N ARG A 96 -4.87 -5.40 16.14
CA ARG A 96 -4.08 -4.96 17.29
C ARG A 96 -3.26 -3.71 16.98
N ALA A 97 -2.75 -3.59 15.76
CA ALA A 97 -1.99 -2.40 15.34
C ALA A 97 -2.85 -1.12 15.39
N TYR A 98 -4.12 -1.21 14.98
CA TYR A 98 -5.06 -0.09 15.08
C TYR A 98 -5.56 0.16 16.49
N THR A 99 -6.04 -0.87 17.18
CA THR A 99 -6.63 -0.73 18.52
C THR A 99 -5.61 -0.35 19.59
N SER A 100 -4.32 -0.63 19.38
CA SER A 100 -3.22 -0.14 20.25
C SER A 100 -2.80 1.30 19.96
N GLY A 101 -3.32 1.91 18.90
CA GLY A 101 -2.93 3.23 18.44
C GLY A 101 -1.61 3.29 17.67
N MET A 102 -0.99 2.15 17.35
CA MET A 102 0.30 2.12 16.63
C MET A 102 0.15 2.63 15.20
N PHE A 103 -0.90 2.22 14.50
CA PHE A 103 -1.19 2.60 13.11
C PHE A 103 -2.54 3.33 12.95
N GLN A 104 -3.18 3.68 14.05
CA GLN A 104 -4.47 4.34 13.96
C GLN A 104 -4.36 5.67 13.23
N PRO A 105 -5.14 5.87 12.14
CA PRO A 105 -5.14 7.13 11.43
C PRO A 105 -5.74 8.25 12.26
N THR A 106 -5.25 9.44 12.02
CA THR A 106 -5.88 10.70 12.49
C THR A 106 -6.80 11.28 11.42
N GLU A 107 -6.55 10.94 10.15
CA GLU A 107 -7.34 11.38 9.01
C GLU A 107 -7.01 10.48 7.81
N ILE A 108 -8.01 10.12 7.00
CA ILE A 108 -7.85 9.47 5.71
C ILE A 108 -8.59 10.31 4.66
N VAL A 109 -7.87 10.79 3.65
CA VAL A 109 -8.44 11.52 2.53
C VAL A 109 -8.43 10.63 1.30
N PHE A 110 -9.59 10.19 0.84
CA PHE A 110 -9.73 9.39 -0.37
C PHE A 110 -9.68 10.29 -1.62
N HIS A 111 -8.80 9.95 -2.56
CA HIS A 111 -8.71 10.59 -3.87
C HIS A 111 -9.50 9.82 -4.93
N GLY A 112 -9.64 8.50 -4.74
CA GLY A 112 -10.46 7.65 -5.60
C GLY A 112 -10.50 6.21 -5.13
N GLN A 113 -11.58 5.53 -5.45
CA GLN A 113 -11.71 4.08 -5.36
C GLN A 113 -12.28 3.54 -6.66
N SER A 114 -11.80 2.40 -7.10
CA SER A 114 -12.39 1.67 -8.22
C SER A 114 -12.47 0.20 -7.90
N VAL A 115 -13.40 -0.52 -8.54
CA VAL A 115 -13.54 -1.95 -8.41
C VAL A 115 -13.43 -2.61 -9.78
N GLU A 116 -12.66 -3.68 -9.86
CA GLU A 116 -12.57 -4.55 -11.02
C GLU A 116 -12.95 -5.97 -10.63
N ARG A 117 -13.74 -6.65 -11.45
CA ARG A 117 -14.26 -7.98 -11.16
C ARG A 117 -13.75 -9.04 -12.13
N TYR A 118 -13.36 -10.19 -11.57
CA TYR A 118 -12.84 -11.35 -12.29
C TYR A 118 -13.53 -12.63 -11.79
N GLY A 119 -14.70 -12.94 -12.38
CA GLY A 119 -15.54 -14.04 -11.89
C GLY A 119 -16.04 -13.78 -10.47
N ASP A 120 -15.72 -14.68 -9.54
CA ASP A 120 -16.12 -14.57 -8.12
C ASP A 120 -15.15 -13.71 -7.28
N THR A 121 -14.12 -13.13 -7.92
CA THR A 121 -13.14 -12.30 -7.24
C THR A 121 -13.31 -10.84 -7.69
N ALA A 122 -13.27 -9.93 -6.74
CA ALA A 122 -13.21 -8.50 -7.01
C ALA A 122 -11.93 -7.89 -6.41
N ILE A 123 -11.37 -6.92 -7.12
CA ILE A 123 -10.21 -6.14 -6.68
C ILE A 123 -10.65 -4.70 -6.51
N VAL A 124 -10.47 -4.14 -5.32
CA VAL A 124 -10.64 -2.71 -5.06
C VAL A 124 -9.29 -2.05 -5.07
N LEU A 125 -9.17 -0.97 -5.83
CA LEU A 125 -8.02 -0.08 -5.82
C LEU A 125 -8.42 1.21 -5.14
N THR A 126 -7.67 1.60 -4.12
CA THR A 126 -7.90 2.82 -3.34
C THR A 126 -6.68 3.72 -3.45
N ASP A 127 -6.91 4.98 -3.77
CA ASP A 127 -5.93 6.05 -3.75
C ASP A 127 -6.26 7.00 -2.61
N CYS A 128 -5.36 7.16 -1.64
CA CYS A 128 -5.65 7.96 -0.46
C CYS A 128 -4.39 8.57 0.17
N ASP A 129 -4.58 9.67 0.89
CA ASP A 129 -3.64 10.19 1.86
C ASP A 129 -4.01 9.68 3.24
N TYR A 130 -3.06 9.08 3.91
CA TYR A 130 -3.20 8.48 5.23
C TYR A 130 -2.34 9.25 6.23
N SER A 131 -2.98 9.92 7.16
CA SER A 131 -2.35 10.68 8.23
C SER A 131 -2.38 9.93 9.54
N LEU A 132 -1.25 9.83 10.21
CA LEU A 132 -1.14 9.18 11.51
C LEU A 132 -0.11 9.89 12.39
N LYS A 133 -0.10 9.51 13.67
CA LYS A 133 0.84 10.03 14.66
C LYS A 133 1.96 9.03 14.90
N LEU A 134 3.17 9.34 14.45
CA LEU A 134 4.37 8.53 14.71
C LEU A 134 5.32 9.28 15.64
N GLY A 135 5.68 8.67 16.79
CA GLY A 135 6.60 9.29 17.73
C GLY A 135 6.17 10.65 18.24
N GLY A 136 4.87 10.92 18.26
CA GLY A 136 4.30 12.22 18.66
C GLY A 136 4.21 13.27 17.55
N MET A 137 4.72 12.97 16.34
CA MET A 137 4.63 13.85 15.17
C MET A 137 3.53 13.37 14.22
N ASN A 138 2.77 14.32 13.67
CA ASN A 138 1.82 14.01 12.60
C ASN A 138 2.59 13.79 11.31
N THR A 139 2.30 12.68 10.62
CA THR A 139 2.85 12.35 9.30
C THR A 139 1.71 12.01 8.36
N THR A 140 1.83 12.41 7.10
CA THR A 140 0.89 12.04 6.05
C THR A 140 1.64 11.31 4.95
N HIS A 141 1.11 10.20 4.51
CA HIS A 141 1.67 9.38 3.44
C HIS A 141 0.61 9.12 2.39
N HIS A 142 1.01 9.18 1.13
CA HIS A 142 0.16 8.83 0.00
C HIS A 142 0.28 7.33 -0.29
N PHE A 143 -0.86 6.64 -0.37
CA PHE A 143 -0.93 5.21 -0.62
C PHE A 143 -1.83 4.87 -1.81
N ALA A 144 -1.35 3.90 -2.61
CA ALA A 144 -2.20 3.11 -3.49
C ALA A 144 -2.39 1.74 -2.83
N VAL A 145 -3.62 1.40 -2.48
CA VAL A 145 -3.97 0.19 -1.75
C VAL A 145 -4.77 -0.75 -2.64
N THR A 146 -4.47 -2.04 -2.57
CA THR A 146 -5.20 -3.09 -3.29
C THR A 146 -5.85 -4.01 -2.26
N GLU A 147 -7.16 -4.18 -2.38
CA GLU A 147 -7.96 -5.10 -1.58
C GLU A 147 -8.53 -6.19 -2.50
N VAL A 148 -8.59 -7.43 -2.03
CA VAL A 148 -9.14 -8.57 -2.78
C VAL A 148 -10.32 -9.14 -2.02
N TYR A 149 -11.45 -9.26 -2.68
CA TYR A 149 -12.71 -9.79 -2.18
C TYR A 149 -13.12 -11.06 -2.96
N VAL A 150 -13.63 -12.06 -2.26
CA VAL A 150 -14.09 -13.34 -2.82
C VAL A 150 -15.44 -13.73 -2.26
#